data_295e5ce66230e8a08a03de51a4f4aa9f
#
_entry.id   295e5ce66230e8a08a03de51a4f4aa9f
#
_cell.length_a   1.000
_cell.length_b   1.000
_cell.length_c   1.000
_cell.angle_alpha   90.00
_cell.angle_beta   90.00
_cell.angle_gamma   90.00
#
_symmetry.space_group_name_H-M   'P 1'
#
loop_
_entity.id
_entity.type
_entity.pdbx_description
1 polymer ?
#
loop_
_entity_poly.entity_id
_entity_poly.type
_entity_poly.pdbx_seq_one_letter_code
_entity_poly.pdbx_strand_id
1 'polypeptide(L)'
;MKQKSKTISKCQISGIEDLKSIISIGYLPPVNRLKKINNLLMEDIFFPSELVYSKSSDLVQLNTIVDKKILFPNEYPYTSSTTKILRENFKELYQDCKKIINISSKDLVIDIGSNDGNL
;
A
#
# COMPACT_ATOMS: atom_id res chain seq x y z
N MET A 1 -21.80 8.96 11.44
CA MET A 1 -20.74 7.92 11.31
C MET A 1 -19.69 8.40 10.34
N LYS A 2 -18.41 8.28 10.66
CA LYS A 2 -17.35 8.63 9.71
C LYS A 2 -17.28 7.54 8.63
N GLN A 3 -17.25 7.94 7.36
CA GLN A 3 -17.17 7.02 6.23
C GLN A 3 -15.87 6.21 6.32
N LYS A 4 -15.96 4.89 6.26
CA LYS A 4 -14.80 3.97 6.38
C LYS A 4 -14.05 3.77 5.06
N SER A 5 -14.74 3.99 3.94
CA SER A 5 -14.17 3.91 2.59
C SER A 5 -14.96 4.78 1.62
N LYS A 6 -14.36 5.09 0.48
CA LYS A 6 -15.03 5.78 -0.64
C LYS A 6 -14.58 5.19 -1.96
N THR A 7 -15.50 5.09 -2.92
CA THR A 7 -15.17 4.80 -4.31
C THR A 7 -14.69 6.07 -5.01
N ILE A 8 -13.68 5.96 -5.84
CA ILE A 8 -13.14 7.07 -6.64
C ILE A 8 -13.69 7.00 -8.07
N SER A 9 -13.97 8.17 -8.67
CA SER A 9 -14.33 8.30 -10.08
C SER A 9 -13.19 8.89 -10.93
N LYS A 10 -12.13 9.37 -10.27
CA LYS A 10 -10.99 10.04 -10.92
C LYS A 10 -9.68 9.38 -10.52
N CYS A 11 -8.75 9.35 -11.47
CA CYS A 11 -7.40 8.90 -11.21
C CYS A 11 -6.75 9.72 -10.07
N GLN A 12 -6.10 9.04 -9.14
CA GLN A 12 -5.47 9.69 -7.97
C GLN A 12 -4.21 10.49 -8.33
N ILE A 13 -3.63 10.23 -9.50
CA ILE A 13 -2.42 10.95 -9.99
C ILE A 13 -2.80 12.07 -10.93
N SER A 14 -3.53 11.78 -12.03
CA SER A 14 -3.88 12.80 -13.02
C SER A 14 -5.08 13.66 -12.65
N GLY A 15 -5.96 13.20 -11.75
CA GLY A 15 -7.23 13.85 -11.45
C GLY A 15 -8.29 13.72 -12.54
N ILE A 16 -7.99 13.03 -13.64
CA ILE A 16 -8.89 12.88 -14.79
C ILE A 16 -9.88 11.74 -14.52
N GLU A 17 -11.10 11.90 -15.04
CA GLU A 17 -12.19 10.93 -14.93
C GLU A 17 -12.16 9.95 -16.12
N ASP A 18 -11.17 9.06 -16.13
CA ASP A 18 -10.89 8.09 -17.19
C ASP A 18 -10.68 6.66 -16.70
N LEU A 19 -11.13 6.37 -15.48
CA LEU A 19 -10.97 5.06 -14.85
C LEU A 19 -11.81 3.99 -15.58
N LYS A 20 -11.14 2.92 -16.02
CA LYS A 20 -11.77 1.75 -16.63
C LYS A 20 -11.54 0.53 -15.75
N SER A 21 -12.60 -0.23 -15.46
CA SER A 21 -12.49 -1.49 -14.74
C SER A 21 -11.65 -2.50 -15.51
N ILE A 22 -10.73 -3.15 -14.81
CA ILE A 22 -9.93 -4.27 -15.31
C ILE A 22 -10.49 -5.57 -14.76
N ILE A 23 -10.58 -5.66 -13.43
CA ILE A 23 -11.03 -6.86 -12.74
C ILE A 23 -11.59 -6.52 -11.36
N SER A 24 -12.71 -7.14 -11.00
CA SER A 24 -13.22 -7.15 -9.64
C SER A 24 -12.79 -8.43 -8.93
N ILE A 25 -12.12 -8.27 -7.79
CA ILE A 25 -11.70 -9.38 -6.93
C ILE A 25 -12.78 -9.69 -5.89
N GLY A 26 -13.82 -8.85 -5.82
CA GLY A 26 -14.89 -8.96 -4.82
C GLY A 26 -14.60 -8.15 -3.56
N TYR A 27 -15.05 -8.65 -2.42
CA TYR A 27 -14.89 -7.99 -1.13
C TYR A 27 -13.81 -8.67 -0.33
N LEU A 28 -12.79 -7.93 0.08
CA LEU A 28 -11.66 -8.42 0.85
C LEU A 28 -11.55 -7.72 2.20
N PRO A 29 -11.11 -8.43 3.26
CA PRO A 29 -10.80 -7.80 4.53
C PRO A 29 -9.48 -7.01 4.43
N PRO A 30 -9.24 -6.01 5.29
CA PRO A 30 -7.93 -5.37 5.39
C PRO A 30 -6.84 -6.38 5.74
N VAL A 31 -5.74 -6.35 5.00
CA VAL A 31 -4.56 -7.17 5.27
C VAL A 31 -3.98 -6.79 6.64
N ASN A 32 -3.37 -7.74 7.33
CA ASN A 32 -2.75 -7.56 8.65
C ASN A 32 -3.70 -7.16 9.79
N ARG A 33 -5.01 -7.26 9.59
CA ARG A 33 -5.98 -7.10 10.67
C ARG A 33 -6.17 -8.42 11.41
N LEU A 34 -5.22 -8.73 12.28
CA LEU A 34 -5.24 -9.96 13.06
C LEU A 34 -6.29 -9.88 14.17
N LYS A 35 -7.06 -10.95 14.36
CA LYS A 35 -7.98 -11.10 15.46
C LYS A 35 -7.33 -11.85 16.62
N LYS A 36 -7.64 -11.43 17.84
CA LYS A 36 -7.31 -12.23 19.02
C LYS A 36 -8.14 -13.52 19.03
N ILE A 37 -7.59 -14.61 19.55
CA ILE A 37 -8.26 -15.92 19.61
C ILE A 37 -9.66 -15.83 20.24
N ASN A 38 -9.81 -15.03 21.27
CA ASN A 38 -11.10 -14.85 21.97
C ASN A 38 -12.14 -14.06 21.15
N ASN A 39 -11.75 -13.47 20.01
CA ASN A 39 -12.60 -12.63 19.17
C ASN A 39 -12.83 -13.22 17.78
N LEU A 40 -12.55 -14.52 17.57
CA LEU A 40 -12.66 -15.17 16.25
C LEU A 40 -14.09 -15.15 15.67
N LEU A 41 -15.11 -15.14 16.55
CA LEU A 41 -16.53 -15.13 16.15
C LEU A 41 -17.05 -13.72 15.83
N MET A 42 -16.25 -12.65 16.00
CA MET A 42 -16.65 -11.31 15.60
C MET A 42 -16.61 -11.15 14.09
N GLU A 43 -17.60 -10.44 13.55
CA GLU A 43 -17.66 -10.09 12.13
C GLU A 43 -16.41 -9.30 11.69
N ASP A 44 -15.99 -9.55 10.45
CA ASP A 44 -14.95 -8.77 9.79
C ASP A 44 -15.54 -7.64 8.96
N ILE A 45 -14.73 -6.61 8.75
CA ILE A 45 -15.03 -5.55 7.82
C ILE A 45 -14.41 -5.92 6.47
N PHE A 46 -15.24 -5.88 5.41
CA PHE A 46 -14.82 -6.13 4.05
C PHE A 46 -14.95 -4.86 3.22
N PHE A 47 -14.08 -4.68 2.24
CA PHE A 47 -14.10 -3.57 1.30
C PHE A 47 -14.09 -4.08 -0.14
N PRO A 48 -14.82 -3.41 -1.06
CA PRO A 48 -14.76 -3.78 -2.48
C PRO A 48 -13.33 -3.59 -3.00
N SER A 49 -12.86 -4.59 -3.73
CA SER A 49 -11.50 -4.63 -4.28
C SER A 49 -11.58 -4.82 -5.78
N GLU A 50 -11.58 -3.69 -6.50
CA GLU A 50 -11.60 -3.63 -7.94
C GLU A 50 -10.38 -2.87 -8.44
N LEU A 51 -9.66 -3.46 -9.39
CA LEU A 51 -8.58 -2.80 -10.11
C LEU A 51 -9.14 -2.04 -11.30
N VAL A 52 -8.73 -0.78 -11.38
CA VAL A 52 -9.10 0.12 -12.47
C VAL A 52 -7.83 0.70 -13.11
N TYR A 53 -7.89 0.96 -14.40
CA TYR A 53 -6.81 1.55 -15.20
C TYR A 53 -7.18 2.97 -15.62
N SER A 54 -6.24 3.87 -15.49
CA SER A 54 -6.29 5.23 -16.01
C SER A 54 -5.35 5.38 -17.20
N LYS A 55 -5.89 5.71 -18.36
CA LYS A 55 -5.09 5.93 -19.58
C LYS A 55 -4.22 7.19 -19.49
N SER A 56 -4.72 8.22 -18.82
CA SER A 56 -4.00 9.52 -18.73
C SER A 56 -2.72 9.46 -17.90
N SER A 57 -2.58 8.45 -17.05
CA SER A 57 -1.40 8.29 -16.18
C SER A 57 -0.74 6.92 -16.30
N ASP A 58 -1.26 6.03 -17.15
CA ASP A 58 -0.87 4.61 -17.26
C ASP A 58 -0.85 3.87 -15.91
N LEU A 59 -1.72 4.30 -14.98
CA LEU A 59 -1.77 3.78 -13.62
C LEU A 59 -2.88 2.74 -13.46
N VAL A 60 -2.51 1.57 -12.94
CA VAL A 60 -3.44 0.60 -12.37
C VAL A 60 -3.58 0.88 -10.88
N GLN A 61 -4.81 1.07 -10.39
CA GLN A 61 -5.10 1.43 -9.01
C GLN A 61 -6.37 0.76 -8.50
N LEU A 62 -6.53 0.69 -7.18
CA LEU A 62 -7.80 0.30 -6.58
C LEU A 62 -8.81 1.44 -6.73
N ASN A 63 -10.05 1.11 -7.08
CA ASN A 63 -11.14 2.09 -7.15
C ASN A 63 -11.71 2.49 -5.78
N THR A 64 -11.33 1.77 -4.72
CA THR A 64 -11.82 2.01 -3.36
C THR A 64 -10.69 2.46 -2.46
N ILE A 65 -10.84 3.66 -1.88
CA ILE A 65 -9.94 4.19 -0.85
C ILE A 65 -10.53 3.88 0.51
N VAL A 66 -9.79 3.16 1.33
CA VAL A 66 -10.15 2.83 2.73
C VAL A 66 -9.48 3.82 3.68
N ASP A 67 -10.15 4.15 4.79
CA ASP A 67 -9.58 5.05 5.80
C ASP A 67 -8.23 4.49 6.29
N LYS A 68 -7.19 5.32 6.22
CA LYS A 68 -5.82 4.94 6.61
C LYS A 68 -5.70 4.41 8.03
N LYS A 69 -6.57 4.83 8.95
CA LYS A 69 -6.60 4.32 10.33
C LYS A 69 -7.07 2.87 10.42
N ILE A 70 -7.76 2.37 9.41
CA ILE A 70 -8.18 0.96 9.30
C ILE A 70 -7.04 0.13 8.70
N LEU A 71 -6.38 0.64 7.66
CA LEU A 71 -5.29 -0.06 6.97
C LEU A 71 -3.99 -0.06 7.78
N PHE A 72 -3.70 1.06 8.46
CA PHE A 72 -2.48 1.28 9.23
C PHE A 72 -2.85 1.74 10.65
N PRO A 73 -3.33 0.81 11.52
CA PRO A 73 -3.58 1.11 12.92
C PRO A 73 -2.27 1.42 13.66
N ASN A 74 -2.36 2.04 14.84
CA ASN A 74 -1.18 2.37 15.66
C ASN A 74 -0.33 1.13 16.02
N GLU A 75 -1.00 -0.02 16.23
CA GLU A 75 -0.34 -1.30 16.45
C GLU A 75 -0.31 -2.10 15.14
N TYR A 76 0.38 -1.57 14.12
CA TYR A 76 0.51 -2.25 12.83
C TYR A 76 1.48 -3.42 12.95
N PRO A 77 1.04 -4.66 12.70
CA PRO A 77 1.83 -5.85 13.05
C PRO A 77 2.96 -6.18 12.06
N TYR A 78 3.02 -5.50 10.91
CA TYR A 78 4.00 -5.79 9.88
C TYR A 78 5.18 -4.82 9.92
N THR A 79 6.39 -5.39 9.96
CA THR A 79 7.66 -4.66 9.82
C THR A 79 8.52 -5.30 8.73
N SER A 80 9.12 -4.49 7.88
CA SER A 80 9.93 -4.94 6.73
C SER A 80 11.18 -5.70 7.18
N SER A 81 11.79 -5.29 8.29
CA SER A 81 13.01 -5.92 8.83
C SER A 81 12.81 -7.32 9.41
N THR A 82 11.58 -7.77 9.59
CA THR A 82 11.28 -9.07 10.23
C THR A 82 11.81 -10.25 9.42
N THR A 83 11.79 -10.17 8.08
CA THR A 83 12.21 -11.28 7.22
C THR A 83 13.59 -11.06 6.61
N LYS A 84 14.43 -12.10 6.63
CA LYS A 84 15.77 -12.07 6.05
C LYS A 84 15.73 -11.71 4.56
N ILE A 85 14.80 -12.29 3.82
CA ILE A 85 14.68 -12.08 2.37
C ILE A 85 14.42 -10.60 2.02
N LEU A 86 13.59 -9.90 2.80
CA LEU A 86 13.33 -8.47 2.56
C LEU A 86 14.56 -7.62 2.86
N ARG A 87 15.30 -7.91 3.93
CA ARG A 87 16.54 -7.22 4.23
C ARG A 87 17.58 -7.40 3.12
N GLU A 88 17.68 -8.61 2.56
CA GLU A 88 18.56 -8.88 1.42
C GLU A 88 18.10 -8.12 0.16
N ASN A 89 16.82 -8.14 -0.16
CA ASN A 89 16.25 -7.38 -1.29
C ASN A 89 16.52 -5.87 -1.18
N PHE A 90 16.34 -5.28 -0.01
CA PHE A 90 16.62 -3.86 0.19
C PHE A 90 18.10 -3.53 0.05
N LYS A 91 18.97 -4.42 0.54
CA LYS A 91 20.42 -4.28 0.34
C LYS A 91 20.78 -4.34 -1.15
N GLU A 92 20.19 -5.27 -1.91
CA GLU A 92 20.38 -5.39 -3.35
C GLU A 92 19.87 -4.14 -4.07
N LEU A 93 18.66 -3.67 -3.74
CA LEU A 93 18.09 -2.43 -4.27
C LEU A 93 19.03 -1.24 -4.07
N TYR A 94 19.55 -1.06 -2.85
CA TYR A 94 20.52 -0.01 -2.56
C TYR A 94 21.79 -0.13 -3.43
N GLN A 95 22.34 -1.34 -3.58
CA GLN A 95 23.52 -1.56 -4.42
C GLN A 95 23.24 -1.28 -5.90
N ASP A 96 22.06 -1.64 -6.40
CA ASP A 96 21.69 -1.37 -7.79
C ASP A 96 21.44 0.12 -8.03
N CYS A 97 20.80 0.82 -7.11
CA CYS A 97 20.67 2.27 -7.16
C CYS A 97 22.04 2.95 -7.23
N LYS A 98 23.01 2.51 -6.44
CA LYS A 98 24.39 3.06 -6.48
C LYS A 98 25.11 2.85 -7.80
N LYS A 99 24.77 1.84 -8.59
CA LYS A 99 25.34 1.63 -9.92
C LYS A 99 24.81 2.63 -10.95
N ILE A 100 23.56 3.10 -10.73
CA ILE A 100 22.85 3.99 -11.67
C ILE A 100 23.01 5.45 -11.26
N ILE A 101 22.97 5.73 -9.95
CA ILE A 101 23.02 7.07 -9.37
C ILE A 101 24.32 7.22 -8.57
N ASN A 102 25.08 8.27 -8.88
CA ASN A 102 26.29 8.58 -8.14
C ASN A 102 25.94 9.26 -6.79
N ILE A 103 25.68 8.46 -5.78
CA ILE A 103 25.30 8.95 -4.43
C ILE A 103 26.57 9.16 -3.60
N SER A 104 26.70 10.35 -3.02
CA SER A 104 27.79 10.76 -2.15
C SER A 104 27.32 11.04 -0.71
N SER A 105 28.25 11.21 0.21
CA SER A 105 27.94 11.58 1.60
C SER A 105 27.32 12.99 1.76
N LYS A 106 27.24 13.77 0.71
CA LYS A 106 26.63 15.10 0.70
C LYS A 106 25.18 15.09 0.22
N ASP A 107 24.71 13.95 -0.29
CA ASP A 107 23.37 13.82 -0.84
C ASP A 107 22.38 13.44 0.26
N LEU A 108 21.17 13.98 0.16
CA LEU A 108 20.04 13.63 0.99
C LEU A 108 19.20 12.57 0.27
N VAL A 109 19.08 11.40 0.87
CA VAL A 109 18.17 10.33 0.39
C VAL A 109 16.94 10.30 1.28
N ILE A 110 15.76 10.26 0.67
CA ILE A 110 14.47 10.21 1.38
C ILE A 110 13.72 8.96 0.92
N ASP A 111 13.42 8.08 1.86
CA ASP A 111 12.52 6.95 1.66
C ASP A 111 11.09 7.31 2.12
N ILE A 112 10.15 7.39 1.17
CA ILE A 112 8.74 7.73 1.46
C ILE A 112 7.96 6.46 1.75
N GLY A 113 7.52 6.31 3.01
CA GLY A 113 6.83 5.10 3.49
C GLY A 113 7.78 4.01 3.96
N SER A 114 8.92 4.40 4.48
CA SER A 114 10.05 3.56 4.92
C SER A 114 9.70 2.42 5.90
N ASN A 115 8.46 2.33 6.35
CA ASN A 115 8.02 1.36 7.37
C ASN A 115 8.86 1.48 8.64
N ASP A 116 9.80 0.56 8.88
CA ASP A 116 10.71 0.56 10.03
C ASP A 116 12.14 1.04 9.70
N GLY A 117 12.32 1.67 8.53
CA GLY A 117 13.59 2.26 8.11
C GLY A 117 14.68 1.25 7.74
N ASN A 118 14.30 0.14 7.13
CA ASN A 118 15.23 -0.95 6.81
C ASN A 118 15.93 -0.81 5.45
N LEU A 119 15.54 0.15 4.62
CA LEU A 119 16.20 0.45 3.33
C LEU A 119 17.42 1.36 3.53
#